data_f49cf9207483bed461412dd045fe9f90
#
_entry.id   f49cf9207483bed461412dd045fe9f90
#
_cell.length_a   1.000
_cell.length_b   1.000
_cell.length_c   1.000
_cell.angle_alpha   90.00
_cell.angle_beta   90.00
_cell.angle_gamma   90.00
#
_symmetry.space_group_name_H-M   'P 1'
#
loop_
_entity.id
_entity.type
_entity.pdbx_description
1 polymer ?
#
loop_
_entity_poly.entity_id
_entity_poly.type
_entity_poly.pdbx_seq_one_letter_code
_entity_poly.pdbx_strand_id
1 'polypeptide(L)'
;MKVQKSSNPCRFGDLEIISAMAVTGFLPGFLSVAAQYAIVFYLLFCRRTRKIVFSSKTALWLIPLTPVAIIPPFFYENYLGAVVGAGLVLLLFFAVYLLKTITVEIFEKVCDICCAGSVFAAAVAVVERIVYVINPSLDEFKDMRCAGVFFNPNLYGTAVVFVILICLYKLISGRGHKKSLFLCIGVNLISMALCGSLLGIGELIIGALFIFIFNRNKIAVALFSVGSAAGIGAVCFYPRLLPRIFEASNSFNLRYRVWQLSLILIKETPIFGRGFLAYMVESPKYVGADLGFKVWVTTCAHSLLLDSLLCLGIVGTVCVIGFAAGLYAPVFKARLKKCDRAVTSLALSATVGVLAHGIFDETITWPAVAVIFFFILAGSAAYLKEKN
;
A
#
# COMPACT_ATOMS: atom_id res chain seq x y z
N MET A 1 -45.00 -14.51 17.22
CA MET A 1 -43.62 -13.98 17.30
C MET A 1 -43.51 -12.87 16.28
N LYS A 2 -43.56 -11.60 16.71
CA LYS A 2 -43.39 -10.43 15.82
C LYS A 2 -41.95 -10.33 15.42
N VAL A 3 -41.63 -10.54 14.14
CA VAL A 3 -40.31 -10.22 13.55
C VAL A 3 -40.15 -8.72 13.65
N GLN A 4 -39.33 -8.28 14.60
CA GLN A 4 -38.91 -6.89 14.70
C GLN A 4 -38.09 -6.57 13.45
N LYS A 5 -38.67 -5.85 12.47
CA LYS A 5 -37.97 -5.24 11.36
C LYS A 5 -36.92 -4.31 11.95
N SER A 6 -35.64 -4.73 11.92
CA SER A 6 -34.52 -3.91 12.37
C SER A 6 -34.43 -2.70 11.44
N SER A 7 -34.65 -1.54 12.03
CA SER A 7 -34.49 -0.25 11.38
C SER A 7 -33.03 -0.04 10.94
N ASN A 8 -32.83 0.30 9.67
CA ASN A 8 -31.62 0.55 8.91
C ASN A 8 -30.74 -0.68 8.59
N PRO A 9 -31.16 -1.59 7.71
CA PRO A 9 -30.20 -2.42 6.97
C PRO A 9 -29.34 -1.53 6.05
N CYS A 10 -28.05 -1.84 5.91
CA CYS A 10 -27.26 -1.25 4.84
C CYS A 10 -27.98 -1.48 3.52
N ARG A 11 -28.09 -0.46 2.68
CA ARG A 11 -28.79 -0.54 1.39
C ARG A 11 -28.06 -1.46 0.41
N PHE A 12 -26.73 -1.55 0.54
CA PHE A 12 -25.85 -2.36 -0.30
C PHE A 12 -25.28 -3.56 0.46
N GLY A 13 -25.08 -4.68 -0.26
CA GLY A 13 -24.45 -5.89 0.26
C GLY A 13 -22.92 -5.77 0.36
N ASP A 14 -22.30 -6.71 1.08
CA ASP A 14 -20.85 -6.71 1.29
C ASP A 14 -20.09 -6.87 -0.04
N LEU A 15 -20.61 -7.66 -0.99
CA LEU A 15 -20.03 -7.84 -2.32
C LEU A 15 -19.96 -6.52 -3.11
N GLU A 16 -21.06 -5.76 -3.10
CA GLU A 16 -21.18 -4.49 -3.84
C GLU A 16 -20.23 -3.44 -3.26
N ILE A 17 -20.24 -3.30 -1.94
CA ILE A 17 -19.40 -2.33 -1.23
C ILE A 17 -17.90 -2.62 -1.43
N ILE A 18 -17.49 -3.87 -1.25
CA ILE A 18 -16.09 -4.27 -1.35
C ILE A 18 -15.63 -4.19 -2.82
N SER A 19 -16.48 -4.57 -3.78
CA SER A 19 -16.18 -4.41 -5.21
C SER A 19 -16.07 -2.95 -5.61
N ALA A 20 -16.97 -2.08 -5.13
CA ALA A 20 -16.89 -0.63 -5.36
C ALA A 20 -15.59 -0.06 -4.78
N MET A 21 -15.21 -0.46 -3.56
CA MET A 21 -13.95 -0.03 -2.95
C MET A 21 -12.73 -0.46 -3.80
N ALA A 22 -12.74 -1.66 -4.39
CA ALA A 22 -11.67 -2.11 -5.27
C ALA A 22 -11.59 -1.29 -6.56
N VAL A 23 -12.74 -0.97 -7.18
CA VAL A 23 -12.78 -0.11 -8.37
C VAL A 23 -12.25 1.29 -8.07
N THR A 24 -12.60 1.87 -6.92
CA THR A 24 -12.13 3.21 -6.54
C THR A 24 -10.62 3.30 -6.40
N GLY A 25 -9.92 2.20 -6.10
CA GLY A 25 -8.45 2.15 -6.07
C GLY A 25 -7.77 2.47 -7.41
N PHE A 26 -8.52 2.39 -8.51
CA PHE A 26 -8.02 2.67 -9.87
C PHE A 26 -8.68 3.91 -10.51
N LEU A 27 -9.35 4.74 -9.74
CA LEU A 27 -9.79 6.07 -10.21
C LEU A 27 -8.63 7.05 -10.16
N PRO A 28 -8.63 8.08 -11.03
CA PRO A 28 -7.54 9.06 -11.06
C PRO A 28 -7.43 9.90 -9.77
N GLY A 29 -6.23 9.97 -9.22
CA GLY A 29 -5.79 10.93 -8.21
C GLY A 29 -6.78 11.15 -7.05
N PHE A 30 -7.19 12.39 -6.82
CA PHE A 30 -8.09 12.76 -5.72
C PHE A 30 -9.48 12.14 -5.82
N LEU A 31 -9.95 11.78 -7.01
CA LEU A 31 -11.24 11.11 -7.18
C LEU A 31 -11.23 9.72 -6.52
N SER A 32 -10.11 8.99 -6.61
CA SER A 32 -9.90 7.73 -5.90
C SER A 32 -10.06 7.92 -4.39
N VAL A 33 -9.34 8.89 -3.82
CA VAL A 33 -9.35 9.19 -2.38
C VAL A 33 -10.74 9.60 -1.92
N ALA A 34 -11.39 10.53 -2.63
CA ALA A 34 -12.73 11.01 -2.30
C ALA A 34 -13.76 9.87 -2.31
N ALA A 35 -13.73 9.02 -3.35
CA ALA A 35 -14.66 7.91 -3.49
C ALA A 35 -14.45 6.84 -2.40
N GLN A 36 -13.19 6.53 -2.06
CA GLN A 36 -12.87 5.59 -0.98
C GLN A 36 -13.40 6.10 0.37
N TYR A 37 -13.14 7.35 0.71
CA TYR A 37 -13.64 7.93 1.95
C TYR A 37 -15.16 8.05 1.97
N ALA A 38 -15.83 8.35 0.85
CA ALA A 38 -17.28 8.33 0.76
C ALA A 38 -17.86 6.94 1.13
N ILE A 39 -17.24 5.85 0.63
CA ILE A 39 -17.62 4.49 0.98
C ILE A 39 -17.38 4.22 2.47
N VAL A 40 -16.23 4.63 3.01
CA VAL A 40 -15.91 4.41 4.44
C VAL A 40 -16.86 5.21 5.34
N PHE A 41 -17.20 6.44 4.99
CA PHE A 41 -18.21 7.22 5.72
C PHE A 41 -19.58 6.54 5.67
N TYR A 42 -20.03 6.06 4.51
CA TYR A 42 -21.24 5.26 4.42
C TYR A 42 -21.22 4.06 5.38
N LEU A 43 -20.13 3.30 5.41
CA LEU A 43 -19.95 2.17 6.32
C LEU A 43 -19.97 2.60 7.80
N LEU A 44 -19.37 3.72 8.14
CA LEU A 44 -19.32 4.25 9.51
C LEU A 44 -20.73 4.61 10.02
N PHE A 45 -21.60 5.15 9.17
CA PHE A 45 -22.99 5.45 9.54
C PHE A 45 -23.90 4.22 9.58
N CYS A 46 -23.51 3.09 8.96
CA CYS A 46 -24.28 1.86 9.00
C CYS A 46 -24.13 1.15 10.36
N ARG A 47 -25.27 1.01 11.08
CA ARG A 47 -25.28 0.34 12.40
C ARG A 47 -24.76 -1.10 12.36
N ARG A 48 -25.08 -1.84 11.29
CA ARG A 48 -24.60 -3.22 11.09
C ARG A 48 -23.08 -3.25 11.03
N THR A 49 -22.48 -2.36 10.24
CA THR A 49 -21.02 -2.29 10.06
C THR A 49 -20.31 -1.96 11.37
N ARG A 50 -20.79 -0.94 12.10
CA ARG A 50 -20.19 -0.61 13.41
C ARG A 50 -20.21 -1.80 14.37
N LYS A 51 -21.34 -2.54 14.45
CA LYS A 51 -21.42 -3.76 15.29
C LYS A 51 -20.39 -4.81 14.85
N ILE A 52 -20.23 -5.03 13.54
CA ILE A 52 -19.27 -5.99 12.99
C ILE A 52 -17.83 -5.57 13.34
N VAL A 53 -17.47 -4.32 13.10
CA VAL A 53 -16.12 -3.81 13.32
C VAL A 53 -15.75 -3.83 14.81
N PHE A 54 -16.60 -3.25 15.66
CA PHE A 54 -16.31 -3.15 17.10
C PHE A 54 -16.48 -4.47 17.88
N SER A 55 -17.00 -5.53 17.25
CA SER A 55 -16.91 -6.90 17.77
C SER A 55 -15.50 -7.52 17.61
N SER A 56 -14.62 -6.89 16.85
CA SER A 56 -13.27 -7.39 16.57
C SER A 56 -12.27 -6.91 17.62
N LYS A 57 -11.46 -7.83 18.17
CA LYS A 57 -10.33 -7.46 19.04
C LYS A 57 -9.32 -6.54 18.31
N THR A 58 -9.18 -6.66 16.99
CA THR A 58 -8.33 -5.78 16.18
C THR A 58 -8.79 -4.33 16.25
N ALA A 59 -10.11 -4.07 16.28
CA ALA A 59 -10.66 -2.72 16.37
C ALA A 59 -10.35 -2.02 17.70
N LEU A 60 -10.01 -2.74 18.77
CA LEU A 60 -9.64 -2.13 20.06
C LEU A 60 -8.42 -1.24 19.94
N TRP A 61 -7.51 -1.52 19.00
CA TRP A 61 -6.34 -0.68 18.74
C TRP A 61 -6.68 0.68 18.11
N LEU A 62 -7.86 0.81 17.48
CA LEU A 62 -8.33 2.09 16.94
C LEU A 62 -8.67 3.08 18.06
N ILE A 63 -9.03 2.61 19.26
CA ILE A 63 -9.43 3.47 20.39
C ILE A 63 -8.27 4.38 20.84
N PRO A 64 -7.08 3.84 21.20
CA PRO A 64 -5.94 4.69 21.56
C PRO A 64 -5.28 5.35 20.34
N LEU A 65 -5.34 4.74 19.14
CA LEU A 65 -4.76 5.32 17.94
C LEU A 65 -5.49 6.61 17.48
N THR A 66 -6.81 6.66 17.62
CA THR A 66 -7.62 7.81 17.17
C THR A 66 -7.18 9.14 17.80
N PRO A 67 -7.11 9.29 19.14
CA PRO A 67 -6.64 10.53 19.73
C PRO A 67 -5.18 10.84 19.40
N VAL A 68 -4.30 9.84 19.30
CA VAL A 68 -2.88 10.04 18.93
C VAL A 68 -2.74 10.53 17.49
N ALA A 69 -3.57 10.07 16.58
CA ALA A 69 -3.52 10.49 15.17
C ALA A 69 -4.11 11.90 14.95
N ILE A 70 -5.03 12.37 15.82
CA ILE A 70 -5.80 13.58 15.59
C ILE A 70 -5.36 14.75 16.50
N ILE A 71 -5.05 14.51 17.76
CA ILE A 71 -4.85 15.58 18.76
C ILE A 71 -3.46 16.22 18.65
N PRO A 72 -2.32 15.47 18.61
CA PRO A 72 -0.98 16.07 18.58
C PRO A 72 -0.77 17.09 17.46
N PRO A 73 -1.26 16.87 16.22
CA PRO A 73 -1.09 17.84 15.14
C PRO A 73 -1.51 19.27 15.46
N PHE A 74 -2.54 19.46 16.30
CA PHE A 74 -3.02 20.80 16.69
C PHE A 74 -1.99 21.60 17.49
N PHE A 75 -1.13 20.94 18.25
CA PHE A 75 -0.07 21.62 19.02
C PHE A 75 1.09 22.11 18.13
N TYR A 76 1.14 21.64 16.87
CA TYR A 76 2.18 21.98 15.89
C TYR A 76 1.61 22.73 14.68
N GLU A 77 0.38 23.25 14.78
CA GLU A 77 -0.33 23.94 13.69
C GLU A 77 -0.47 23.09 12.40
N ASN A 78 -0.39 21.76 12.55
CA ASN A 78 -0.47 20.79 11.48
C ASN A 78 -1.91 20.30 11.27
N TYR A 79 -2.83 21.19 10.94
CA TYR A 79 -4.27 20.87 10.81
C TYR A 79 -4.54 19.85 9.70
N LEU A 80 -3.80 19.93 8.60
CA LEU A 80 -3.91 18.95 7.51
C LEU A 80 -3.48 17.56 7.99
N GLY A 81 -2.45 17.47 8.82
CA GLY A 81 -2.01 16.22 9.44
C GLY A 81 -3.07 15.58 10.32
N ALA A 82 -3.90 16.37 11.02
CA ALA A 82 -5.04 15.85 11.78
C ALA A 82 -6.10 15.23 10.86
N VAL A 83 -6.39 15.88 9.72
CA VAL A 83 -7.34 15.36 8.70
C VAL A 83 -6.82 14.05 8.10
N VAL A 84 -5.53 14.00 7.72
CA VAL A 84 -4.90 12.78 7.19
C VAL A 84 -4.89 11.66 8.23
N GLY A 85 -4.61 11.98 9.50
CA GLY A 85 -4.66 11.03 10.61
C GLY A 85 -6.06 10.44 10.84
N ALA A 86 -7.10 11.28 10.79
CA ALA A 86 -8.48 10.82 10.83
C ALA A 86 -8.81 9.92 9.64
N GLY A 87 -8.34 10.27 8.44
CA GLY A 87 -8.47 9.45 7.24
C GLY A 87 -7.83 8.08 7.39
N LEU A 88 -6.61 7.99 7.96
CA LEU A 88 -5.98 6.70 8.23
C LEU A 88 -6.84 5.84 9.16
N VAL A 89 -7.32 6.39 10.26
CA VAL A 89 -8.19 5.65 11.20
C VAL A 89 -9.43 5.10 10.50
N LEU A 90 -10.03 5.88 9.59
CA LEU A 90 -11.16 5.45 8.79
C LEU A 90 -10.80 4.31 7.83
N LEU A 91 -9.63 4.34 7.19
CA LEU A 91 -9.16 3.24 6.35
C LEU A 91 -8.90 1.97 7.17
N LEU A 92 -8.34 2.10 8.37
CA LEU A 92 -8.14 0.97 9.27
C LEU A 92 -9.49 0.40 9.77
N PHE A 93 -10.51 1.24 9.97
CA PHE A 93 -11.88 0.78 10.22
C PHE A 93 -12.40 -0.08 9.06
N PHE A 94 -12.19 0.35 7.80
CA PHE A 94 -12.52 -0.45 6.62
C PHE A 94 -11.76 -1.78 6.58
N ALA A 95 -10.47 -1.80 6.92
CA ALA A 95 -9.69 -3.03 6.95
C ALA A 95 -10.29 -4.07 7.92
N VAL A 96 -10.76 -3.65 9.09
CA VAL A 96 -11.45 -4.56 10.04
C VAL A 96 -12.80 -5.05 9.47
N TYR A 97 -13.59 -4.16 8.87
CA TYR A 97 -14.82 -4.55 8.19
C TYR A 97 -14.56 -5.61 7.13
N LEU A 98 -13.57 -5.37 6.29
CA LEU A 98 -13.15 -6.28 5.22
C LEU A 98 -12.78 -7.66 5.77
N LEU A 99 -11.92 -7.75 6.79
CA LEU A 99 -11.54 -9.02 7.41
C LEU A 99 -12.74 -9.81 7.92
N LYS A 100 -13.79 -9.12 8.40
CA LYS A 100 -14.97 -9.74 8.98
C LYS A 100 -15.99 -10.20 7.93
N THR A 101 -16.06 -9.52 6.78
CA THR A 101 -17.14 -9.74 5.79
C THR A 101 -16.66 -10.47 4.54
N ILE A 102 -15.38 -10.41 4.21
CA ILE A 102 -14.84 -11.02 2.99
C ILE A 102 -15.13 -12.53 2.92
N THR A 103 -15.55 -12.98 1.74
CA THR A 103 -15.70 -14.38 1.35
C THR A 103 -14.70 -14.71 0.24
N VAL A 104 -14.52 -16.01 -0.08
CA VAL A 104 -13.64 -16.43 -1.19
C VAL A 104 -14.13 -15.86 -2.51
N GLU A 105 -15.44 -15.88 -2.77
CA GLU A 105 -16.04 -15.31 -3.97
C GLU A 105 -15.74 -13.81 -4.11
N ILE A 106 -15.92 -13.03 -3.02
CA ILE A 106 -15.62 -11.59 -3.01
C ILE A 106 -14.12 -11.37 -3.25
N PHE A 107 -13.25 -12.15 -2.62
CA PHE A 107 -11.80 -12.03 -2.78
C PHE A 107 -11.36 -12.28 -4.22
N GLU A 108 -11.84 -13.35 -4.86
CA GLU A 108 -11.50 -13.65 -6.25
C GLU A 108 -12.00 -12.56 -7.20
N LYS A 109 -13.22 -12.05 -7.00
CA LYS A 109 -13.76 -10.92 -7.77
C LYS A 109 -12.92 -9.66 -7.61
N VAL A 110 -12.47 -9.34 -6.40
CA VAL A 110 -11.57 -8.21 -6.15
C VAL A 110 -10.24 -8.39 -6.85
N CYS A 111 -9.67 -9.60 -6.85
CA CYS A 111 -8.46 -9.88 -7.63
C CYS A 111 -8.66 -9.62 -9.13
N ASP A 112 -9.81 -9.99 -9.70
CA ASP A 112 -10.13 -9.72 -11.10
C ASP A 112 -10.32 -8.22 -11.37
N ILE A 113 -10.96 -7.48 -10.44
CA ILE A 113 -11.08 -6.01 -10.52
C ILE A 113 -9.70 -5.36 -10.48
N CYS A 114 -8.79 -5.81 -9.61
CA CYS A 114 -7.43 -5.28 -9.54
C CYS A 114 -6.66 -5.53 -10.85
N CYS A 115 -6.79 -6.72 -11.45
CA CYS A 115 -6.19 -7.02 -12.75
C CYS A 115 -6.74 -6.10 -13.85
N ALA A 116 -8.06 -5.92 -13.94
CA ALA A 116 -8.68 -5.05 -14.95
C ALA A 116 -8.33 -3.58 -14.71
N GLY A 117 -8.37 -3.11 -13.45
CA GLY A 117 -8.01 -1.74 -13.07
C GLY A 117 -6.55 -1.41 -13.38
N SER A 118 -5.64 -2.37 -13.21
CA SER A 118 -4.23 -2.16 -13.55
C SER A 118 -3.99 -2.00 -15.06
N VAL A 119 -4.77 -2.70 -15.90
CA VAL A 119 -4.71 -2.51 -17.35
C VAL A 119 -5.20 -1.11 -17.74
N PHE A 120 -6.26 -0.62 -17.09
CA PHE A 120 -6.71 0.76 -17.27
C PHE A 120 -5.64 1.77 -16.81
N ALA A 121 -5.03 1.58 -15.64
CA ALA A 121 -3.94 2.43 -15.15
C ALA A 121 -2.73 2.42 -16.11
N ALA A 122 -2.41 1.26 -16.71
CA ALA A 122 -1.37 1.15 -17.73
C ALA A 122 -1.69 1.97 -18.99
N ALA A 123 -2.94 1.92 -19.46
CA ALA A 123 -3.37 2.71 -20.62
C ALA A 123 -3.22 4.23 -20.32
N VAL A 124 -3.59 4.67 -19.12
CA VAL A 124 -3.39 6.07 -18.69
C VAL A 124 -1.89 6.41 -18.67
N ALA A 125 -1.04 5.55 -18.12
CA ALA A 125 0.41 5.78 -18.07
C ALA A 125 1.05 5.87 -19.46
N VAL A 126 0.55 5.08 -20.43
CA VAL A 126 1.00 5.18 -21.83
C VAL A 126 0.61 6.53 -22.43
N VAL A 127 -0.63 6.99 -22.21
CA VAL A 127 -1.08 8.31 -22.68
C VAL A 127 -0.26 9.42 -22.02
N GLU A 128 -0.03 9.35 -20.71
CA GLU A 128 0.82 10.28 -19.95
C GLU A 128 2.23 10.34 -20.56
N ARG A 129 2.84 9.20 -20.88
CA ARG A 129 4.15 9.12 -21.53
C ARG A 129 4.16 9.77 -22.90
N ILE A 130 3.13 9.55 -23.72
CA ILE A 130 3.00 10.19 -25.04
C ILE A 130 2.90 11.72 -24.87
N VAL A 131 2.10 12.19 -23.91
CA VAL A 131 1.97 13.62 -23.58
C VAL A 131 3.32 14.22 -23.19
N TYR A 132 4.11 13.57 -22.33
CA TYR A 132 5.43 14.05 -21.92
C TYR A 132 6.44 14.09 -23.08
N VAL A 133 6.36 13.16 -24.01
CA VAL A 133 7.19 13.18 -25.22
C VAL A 133 6.82 14.36 -26.14
N ILE A 134 5.54 14.66 -26.30
CA ILE A 134 5.06 15.75 -27.14
C ILE A 134 5.29 17.12 -26.46
N ASN A 135 5.07 17.20 -25.15
CA ASN A 135 5.23 18.43 -24.37
C ASN A 135 5.98 18.14 -23.05
N PRO A 136 7.32 18.16 -23.07
CA PRO A 136 8.14 17.88 -21.88
C PRO A 136 7.90 18.85 -20.70
N SER A 137 7.31 20.02 -20.94
CA SER A 137 7.00 20.97 -19.86
C SER A 137 5.90 20.50 -18.91
N LEU A 138 5.11 19.49 -19.32
CA LEU A 138 4.06 18.88 -18.51
C LEU A 138 4.60 17.72 -17.61
N ASP A 139 5.88 17.34 -17.77
CA ASP A 139 6.51 16.32 -16.94
C ASP A 139 6.86 16.91 -15.57
N GLU A 140 5.98 16.69 -14.60
CA GLU A 140 6.16 17.15 -13.21
C GLU A 140 7.40 16.57 -12.54
N PHE A 141 7.80 15.36 -12.93
CA PHE A 141 8.95 14.64 -12.35
C PHE A 141 10.26 14.89 -13.09
N LYS A 142 10.23 15.61 -14.23
CA LYS A 142 11.40 15.99 -15.05
C LYS A 142 12.27 14.82 -15.55
N ASP A 143 11.78 13.59 -15.45
CA ASP A 143 12.45 12.37 -15.85
C ASP A 143 11.52 11.41 -16.62
N MET A 144 10.42 11.95 -17.13
CA MET A 144 9.38 11.26 -17.90
C MET A 144 8.78 10.05 -17.17
N ARG A 145 8.74 10.05 -15.85
CA ARG A 145 8.09 9.02 -15.06
C ARG A 145 6.59 9.18 -15.06
N CYS A 146 5.89 8.06 -15.30
CA CYS A 146 4.44 8.06 -15.33
C CYS A 146 3.88 7.60 -13.97
N ALA A 147 2.87 8.31 -13.51
CA ALA A 147 2.12 7.98 -12.30
C ALA A 147 0.80 7.22 -12.61
N GLY A 148 0.38 7.19 -13.87
CA GLY A 148 -0.88 6.58 -14.30
C GLY A 148 -2.08 7.25 -13.61
N VAL A 149 -2.85 6.45 -12.89
CA VAL A 149 -3.99 6.96 -12.10
C VAL A 149 -3.60 7.33 -10.67
N PHE A 150 -2.35 7.10 -10.26
CA PHE A 150 -1.85 7.37 -8.92
C PHE A 150 -1.20 8.77 -8.85
N PHE A 151 -1.00 9.30 -7.63
CA PHE A 151 -0.37 10.61 -7.43
C PHE A 151 1.13 10.65 -7.72
N ASN A 152 1.78 9.49 -7.68
CA ASN A 152 3.24 9.42 -7.68
C ASN A 152 3.69 8.12 -8.34
N PRO A 153 4.77 8.12 -9.13
CA PRO A 153 5.29 6.93 -9.77
C PRO A 153 5.69 5.80 -8.80
N ASN A 154 6.10 6.09 -7.56
CA ASN A 154 6.40 5.05 -6.57
C ASN A 154 5.13 4.36 -6.06
N LEU A 155 4.03 5.13 -5.85
CA LEU A 155 2.73 4.57 -5.50
C LEU A 155 2.20 3.66 -6.61
N TYR A 156 2.34 4.11 -7.85
CA TYR A 156 1.99 3.30 -9.02
C TYR A 156 2.83 2.03 -9.08
N GLY A 157 4.15 2.11 -8.87
CA GLY A 157 5.05 0.97 -8.82
C GLY A 157 4.62 -0.08 -7.79
N THR A 158 4.30 0.31 -6.56
CA THR A 158 3.79 -0.61 -5.52
C THR A 158 2.45 -1.25 -5.93
N ALA A 159 1.50 -0.48 -6.49
CA ALA A 159 0.24 -1.03 -6.97
C ALA A 159 0.44 -2.07 -8.09
N VAL A 160 1.36 -1.80 -9.03
CA VAL A 160 1.79 -2.75 -10.09
C VAL A 160 2.35 -4.02 -9.48
N VAL A 161 3.22 -3.92 -8.47
CA VAL A 161 3.77 -5.10 -7.76
C VAL A 161 2.65 -5.95 -7.18
N PHE A 162 1.69 -5.35 -6.48
CA PHE A 162 0.56 -6.08 -5.90
C PHE A 162 -0.25 -6.83 -6.95
N VAL A 163 -0.50 -6.21 -8.10
CA VAL A 163 -1.25 -6.87 -9.18
C VAL A 163 -0.45 -8.01 -9.80
N ILE A 164 0.85 -7.86 -10.01
CA ILE A 164 1.69 -8.97 -10.49
C ILE A 164 1.67 -10.13 -9.47
N LEU A 165 1.78 -9.86 -8.17
CA LEU A 165 1.67 -10.89 -7.14
C LEU A 165 0.28 -11.57 -7.12
N ILE A 166 -0.81 -10.83 -7.35
CA ILE A 166 -2.15 -11.38 -7.52
C ILE A 166 -2.20 -12.31 -8.76
N CYS A 167 -1.63 -11.90 -9.89
CA CYS A 167 -1.55 -12.75 -11.07
C CYS A 167 -0.76 -14.03 -10.81
N LEU A 168 0.40 -13.93 -10.13
CA LEU A 168 1.21 -15.09 -9.72
C LEU A 168 0.42 -16.02 -8.79
N TYR A 169 -0.29 -15.47 -7.81
CA TYR A 169 -1.20 -16.22 -6.94
C TYR A 169 -2.23 -17.01 -7.76
N LYS A 170 -2.92 -16.34 -8.71
CA LYS A 170 -3.93 -17.00 -9.56
C LYS A 170 -3.33 -18.08 -10.44
N LEU A 171 -2.13 -17.89 -10.99
CA LEU A 171 -1.40 -18.90 -11.75
C LEU A 171 -1.02 -20.11 -10.90
N ILE A 172 -0.48 -19.89 -9.70
CA ILE A 172 -0.05 -20.94 -8.78
C ILE A 172 -1.26 -21.77 -8.29
N SER A 173 -2.39 -21.11 -8.00
CA SER A 173 -3.59 -21.78 -7.53
C SER A 173 -4.46 -22.35 -8.67
N GLY A 174 -4.06 -22.19 -9.93
CA GLY A 174 -4.81 -22.67 -11.09
C GLY A 174 -6.12 -21.92 -11.33
N ARG A 175 -6.25 -20.70 -10.81
CA ARG A 175 -7.46 -19.87 -10.90
C ARG A 175 -7.32 -18.84 -12.03
N GLY A 176 -8.39 -18.68 -12.78
CA GLY A 176 -8.43 -17.74 -13.90
C GLY A 176 -7.77 -18.27 -15.19
N HIS A 177 -7.93 -17.49 -16.26
CA HIS A 177 -7.45 -17.86 -17.57
C HIS A 177 -5.98 -17.53 -17.75
N LYS A 178 -5.12 -18.54 -17.92
CA LYS A 178 -3.64 -18.36 -17.93
C LYS A 178 -3.17 -17.31 -18.93
N LYS A 179 -3.71 -17.30 -20.18
CA LYS A 179 -3.31 -16.32 -21.20
C LYS A 179 -3.59 -14.89 -20.76
N SER A 180 -4.77 -14.64 -20.16
CA SER A 180 -5.13 -13.30 -19.64
C SER A 180 -4.23 -12.88 -18.48
N LEU A 181 -3.84 -13.81 -17.61
CA LEU A 181 -2.94 -13.52 -16.49
C LEU A 181 -1.53 -13.19 -16.98
N PHE A 182 -0.99 -13.94 -17.97
CA PHE A 182 0.31 -13.61 -18.55
C PHE A 182 0.28 -12.26 -19.30
N LEU A 183 -0.82 -11.95 -20.00
CA LEU A 183 -0.99 -10.65 -20.65
C LEU A 183 -1.02 -9.53 -19.59
N CYS A 184 -1.76 -9.71 -18.50
CA CYS A 184 -1.82 -8.75 -17.39
C CYS A 184 -0.43 -8.54 -16.78
N ILE A 185 0.34 -9.60 -16.53
CA ILE A 185 1.74 -9.49 -16.06
C ILE A 185 2.57 -8.67 -17.05
N GLY A 186 2.50 -8.98 -18.35
CA GLY A 186 3.23 -8.26 -19.40
C GLY A 186 2.91 -6.76 -19.41
N VAL A 187 1.62 -6.40 -19.36
CA VAL A 187 1.16 -5.01 -19.29
C VAL A 187 1.69 -4.33 -18.02
N ASN A 188 1.66 -5.00 -16.87
CA ASN A 188 2.16 -4.44 -15.62
C ASN A 188 3.70 -4.33 -15.58
N LEU A 189 4.44 -5.19 -16.27
CA LEU A 189 5.90 -5.02 -16.46
C LEU A 189 6.22 -3.78 -17.31
N ILE A 190 5.44 -3.51 -18.36
CA ILE A 190 5.53 -2.26 -19.13
C ILE A 190 5.23 -1.07 -18.21
N SER A 191 4.19 -1.15 -17.37
CA SER A 191 3.86 -0.12 -16.38
C SER A 191 5.00 0.14 -15.40
N MET A 192 5.69 -0.92 -14.95
CA MET A 192 6.88 -0.80 -14.10
C MET A 192 8.02 -0.03 -14.79
N ALA A 193 8.22 -0.28 -16.08
CA ALA A 193 9.20 0.48 -16.88
C ALA A 193 8.78 1.94 -17.06
N LEU A 194 7.48 2.23 -17.30
CA LEU A 194 6.96 3.58 -17.44
C LEU A 194 7.04 4.39 -16.14
N CYS A 195 6.74 3.79 -14.99
CA CYS A 195 6.86 4.48 -13.70
C CYS A 195 8.32 4.68 -13.25
N GLY A 196 9.26 3.88 -13.75
CA GLY A 196 10.68 4.01 -13.45
C GLY A 196 11.03 3.94 -11.96
N SER A 197 10.21 3.24 -11.14
CA SER A 197 10.45 3.12 -9.71
C SER A 197 11.49 2.05 -9.41
N LEU A 198 12.71 2.46 -9.05
CA LEU A 198 13.78 1.53 -8.64
C LEU A 198 13.38 0.72 -7.40
N LEU A 199 12.72 1.36 -6.43
CA LEU A 199 12.22 0.68 -5.24
C LEU A 199 11.09 -0.29 -5.59
N GLY A 200 10.21 0.07 -6.54
CA GLY A 200 9.18 -0.84 -7.05
C GLY A 200 9.75 -2.07 -7.75
N ILE A 201 10.85 -1.92 -8.52
CA ILE A 201 11.58 -3.06 -9.10
C ILE A 201 12.15 -3.97 -8.01
N GLY A 202 12.78 -3.39 -6.99
CA GLY A 202 13.28 -4.14 -5.83
C GLY A 202 12.17 -4.87 -5.08
N GLU A 203 11.05 -4.18 -4.84
CA GLU A 203 9.85 -4.74 -4.22
C GLU A 203 9.27 -5.91 -5.04
N LEU A 204 9.23 -5.78 -6.37
CA LEU A 204 8.78 -6.85 -7.27
C LEU A 204 9.69 -8.08 -7.20
N ILE A 205 11.01 -7.88 -7.26
CA ILE A 205 11.97 -8.99 -7.19
C ILE A 205 11.83 -9.72 -5.86
N ILE A 206 11.80 -8.99 -4.75
CA ILE A 206 11.66 -9.56 -3.41
C ILE A 206 10.29 -10.24 -3.27
N GLY A 207 9.20 -9.58 -3.59
CA GLY A 207 7.85 -10.13 -3.47
C GLY A 207 7.65 -11.39 -4.32
N ALA A 208 8.09 -11.37 -5.59
CA ALA A 208 7.99 -12.54 -6.48
C ALA A 208 8.89 -13.70 -6.04
N LEU A 209 10.08 -13.42 -5.51
CA LEU A 209 10.93 -14.47 -4.95
C LEU A 209 10.25 -15.13 -3.74
N PHE A 210 9.73 -14.32 -2.82
CA PHE A 210 9.11 -14.83 -1.60
C PHE A 210 7.79 -15.57 -1.85
N ILE A 211 6.99 -15.21 -2.88
CA ILE A 211 5.78 -15.98 -3.20
C ILE A 211 6.12 -17.41 -3.60
N PHE A 212 7.22 -17.64 -4.35
CA PHE A 212 7.69 -18.98 -4.71
C PHE A 212 8.30 -19.71 -3.51
N ILE A 213 9.06 -19.03 -2.64
CA ILE A 213 9.63 -19.60 -1.40
C ILE A 213 8.49 -20.05 -0.48
N PHE A 214 7.52 -19.19 -0.18
CA PHE A 214 6.43 -19.50 0.72
C PHE A 214 5.50 -20.57 0.15
N ASN A 215 5.41 -20.68 -1.17
CA ASN A 215 4.68 -21.74 -1.85
C ASN A 215 5.49 -23.03 -2.01
N ARG A 216 6.77 -23.05 -1.61
CA ARG A 216 7.71 -24.16 -1.68
C ARG A 216 7.99 -24.68 -3.10
N ASN A 217 7.92 -23.82 -4.10
CA ASN A 217 8.24 -24.15 -5.50
C ASN A 217 9.74 -23.91 -5.75
N LYS A 218 10.57 -24.92 -5.46
CA LYS A 218 12.04 -24.82 -5.59
C LYS A 218 12.51 -24.49 -7.01
N ILE A 219 11.81 -25.03 -8.03
CA ILE A 219 12.17 -24.79 -9.45
C ILE A 219 11.92 -23.32 -9.79
N ALA A 220 10.73 -22.78 -9.42
CA ALA A 220 10.42 -21.38 -9.66
C ALA A 220 11.38 -20.45 -8.89
N VAL A 221 11.76 -20.77 -7.65
CA VAL A 221 12.77 -20.05 -6.87
C VAL A 221 14.09 -20.00 -7.64
N ALA A 222 14.59 -21.16 -8.09
CA ALA A 222 15.87 -21.23 -8.80
C ALA A 222 15.85 -20.42 -10.12
N LEU A 223 14.83 -20.65 -10.97
CA LEU A 223 14.68 -19.95 -12.24
C LEU A 223 14.54 -18.43 -12.06
N PHE A 224 13.73 -18.01 -11.10
CA PHE A 224 13.52 -16.59 -10.81
C PHE A 224 14.78 -15.93 -10.23
N SER A 225 15.52 -16.62 -9.33
CA SER A 225 16.76 -16.12 -8.77
C SER A 225 17.84 -15.93 -9.84
N VAL A 226 18.01 -16.94 -10.73
CA VAL A 226 18.96 -16.86 -11.85
C VAL A 226 18.56 -15.74 -12.82
N GLY A 227 17.28 -15.64 -13.19
CA GLY A 227 16.78 -14.59 -14.05
C GLY A 227 16.97 -13.19 -13.47
N SER A 228 16.68 -13.02 -12.16
CA SER A 228 16.88 -11.75 -11.47
C SER A 228 18.37 -11.38 -11.38
N ALA A 229 19.24 -12.35 -11.05
CA ALA A 229 20.69 -12.12 -11.02
C ALA A 229 21.24 -11.74 -12.40
N ALA A 230 20.78 -12.40 -13.47
CA ALA A 230 21.15 -12.06 -14.84
C ALA A 230 20.66 -10.65 -15.22
N GLY A 231 19.42 -10.27 -14.86
CA GLY A 231 18.90 -8.93 -15.09
C GLY A 231 19.69 -7.84 -14.35
N ILE A 232 20.00 -8.07 -13.08
CA ILE A 232 20.84 -7.15 -12.28
C ILE A 232 22.24 -7.06 -12.90
N GLY A 233 22.84 -8.20 -13.26
CA GLY A 233 24.13 -8.23 -13.95
C GLY A 233 24.11 -7.45 -15.26
N ALA A 234 23.06 -7.63 -16.08
CA ALA A 234 22.91 -6.88 -17.32
C ALA A 234 22.87 -5.37 -17.09
N VAL A 235 22.16 -4.89 -16.07
CA VAL A 235 22.11 -3.47 -15.70
C VAL A 235 23.47 -2.99 -15.18
N CYS A 236 24.21 -3.79 -14.42
CA CYS A 236 25.55 -3.45 -13.94
C CYS A 236 26.55 -3.29 -15.09
N PHE A 237 26.50 -4.17 -16.10
CA PHE A 237 27.37 -4.09 -17.29
C PHE A 237 26.90 -3.04 -18.30
N TYR A 238 25.58 -2.81 -18.40
CA TYR A 238 24.98 -1.88 -19.34
C TYR A 238 23.98 -0.96 -18.62
N PRO A 239 24.46 0.01 -17.81
CA PRO A 239 23.58 0.87 -16.98
C PRO A 239 22.56 1.66 -17.81
N ARG A 240 22.80 1.85 -19.13
CA ARG A 240 21.83 2.49 -20.04
C ARG A 240 20.52 1.72 -20.18
N LEU A 241 20.47 0.44 -19.80
CA LEU A 241 19.22 -0.34 -19.72
C LEU A 241 18.28 0.18 -18.64
N LEU A 242 18.82 0.80 -17.61
CA LEU A 242 18.07 1.42 -16.51
C LEU A 242 18.69 2.76 -16.15
N PRO A 243 18.45 3.83 -16.96
CA PRO A 243 19.12 5.13 -16.81
C PRO A 243 19.03 5.73 -15.41
N ARG A 244 17.92 5.47 -14.71
CA ARG A 244 17.71 5.92 -13.34
C ARG A 244 18.72 5.39 -12.31
N ILE A 245 19.47 4.35 -12.61
CA ILE A 245 20.48 3.83 -11.69
C ILE A 245 21.60 4.86 -11.43
N PHE A 246 21.85 5.76 -12.39
CA PHE A 246 22.81 6.85 -12.23
C PHE A 246 22.36 7.90 -11.20
N GLU A 247 21.06 8.00 -10.95
CA GLU A 247 20.48 8.92 -9.99
C GLU A 247 20.27 8.30 -8.61
N ALA A 248 20.48 6.98 -8.48
CA ALA A 248 20.22 6.24 -7.24
C ALA A 248 21.04 6.79 -6.07
N SER A 249 22.30 7.13 -6.28
CA SER A 249 23.19 7.70 -5.25
C SER A 249 22.69 9.06 -4.76
N ASN A 250 22.28 9.95 -5.66
CA ASN A 250 21.72 11.25 -5.30
C ASN A 250 20.41 11.10 -4.54
N SER A 251 19.53 10.22 -4.99
CA SER A 251 18.27 9.91 -4.33
C SER A 251 18.47 9.34 -2.92
N PHE A 252 19.47 8.48 -2.73
CA PHE A 252 19.83 7.96 -1.41
C PHE A 252 20.39 9.06 -0.50
N ASN A 253 21.32 9.90 -1.00
CA ASN A 253 21.89 11.01 -0.23
C ASN A 253 20.82 12.01 0.23
N LEU A 254 19.81 12.29 -0.59
CA LEU A 254 18.70 13.15 -0.22
C LEU A 254 17.88 12.51 0.92
N ARG A 255 17.53 11.21 0.81
CA ARG A 255 16.84 10.48 1.88
C ARG A 255 17.61 10.44 3.17
N TYR A 256 18.92 10.23 3.10
CA TYR A 256 19.78 10.24 4.29
C TYR A 256 19.69 11.57 5.06
N ARG A 257 19.67 12.70 4.36
CA ARG A 257 19.47 14.04 4.99
C ARG A 257 18.07 14.18 5.59
N VAL A 258 17.04 13.66 4.91
CA VAL A 258 15.68 13.62 5.46
C VAL A 258 15.65 12.80 6.75
N TRP A 259 16.30 11.66 6.80
CA TRP A 259 16.38 10.81 7.99
C TRP A 259 17.12 11.50 9.15
N GLN A 260 18.20 12.25 8.87
CA GLN A 260 18.90 13.02 9.90
C GLN A 260 17.97 14.04 10.57
N LEU A 261 17.22 14.83 9.80
CA LEU A 261 16.26 15.78 10.36
C LEU A 261 15.10 15.06 11.05
N SER A 262 14.57 13.98 10.48
CA SER A 262 13.50 13.20 11.10
C SER A 262 13.91 12.67 12.48
N LEU A 263 15.15 12.22 12.66
CA LEU A 263 15.64 11.77 13.96
C LEU A 263 15.76 12.91 14.99
N ILE A 264 16.08 14.14 14.57
CA ILE A 264 16.07 15.31 15.42
C ILE A 264 14.62 15.57 15.90
N LEU A 265 13.68 15.65 14.95
CA LEU A 265 12.26 15.91 15.24
C LEU A 265 11.62 14.82 16.13
N ILE A 266 11.98 13.54 15.92
CA ILE A 266 11.50 12.42 16.74
C ILE A 266 12.01 12.55 18.18
N LYS A 267 13.27 12.94 18.38
CA LYS A 267 13.84 13.15 19.73
C LYS A 267 13.13 14.25 20.50
N GLU A 268 12.66 15.29 19.83
CA GLU A 268 11.90 16.37 20.46
C GLU A 268 10.48 15.94 20.92
N THR A 269 9.86 15.01 20.19
CA THR A 269 8.46 14.58 20.43
C THR A 269 8.28 13.07 20.36
N PRO A 270 8.98 12.28 21.20
CA PRO A 270 9.08 10.83 21.02
C PRO A 270 7.79 10.07 21.37
N ILE A 271 6.91 10.62 22.22
CA ILE A 271 5.78 9.87 22.80
C ILE A 271 4.58 9.82 21.83
N PHE A 272 4.13 10.98 21.35
CA PHE A 272 2.89 11.10 20.55
C PHE A 272 3.13 11.59 19.13
N GLY A 273 4.37 11.99 18.79
CA GLY A 273 4.71 12.53 17.48
C GLY A 273 4.09 13.90 17.22
N ARG A 274 4.07 14.31 15.93
CA ARG A 274 3.61 15.64 15.48
C ARG A 274 2.43 15.56 14.48
N GLY A 275 1.88 14.37 14.25
CA GLY A 275 0.83 14.10 13.28
C GLY A 275 1.35 13.82 11.88
N PHE A 276 0.45 13.34 11.01
CA PHE A 276 0.78 13.06 9.61
C PHE A 276 1.28 14.32 8.90
N LEU A 277 2.09 14.14 7.86
CA LEU A 277 2.74 15.22 7.13
C LEU A 277 3.66 16.11 8.01
N ALA A 278 4.05 15.65 9.20
CA ALA A 278 4.89 16.42 10.12
C ALA A 278 6.21 16.87 9.47
N TYR A 279 6.84 16.01 8.66
CA TYR A 279 8.07 16.40 7.98
C TYR A 279 7.85 17.57 7.01
N MET A 280 6.74 17.55 6.25
CA MET A 280 6.39 18.62 5.31
C MET A 280 6.19 19.98 6.02
N VAL A 281 5.57 19.98 7.20
CA VAL A 281 5.30 21.19 7.98
C VAL A 281 6.54 21.68 8.72
N GLU A 282 7.35 20.78 9.24
CA GLU A 282 8.50 21.11 10.08
C GLU A 282 9.78 21.43 9.29
N SER A 283 10.08 20.66 8.21
CA SER A 283 11.34 20.79 7.49
C SER A 283 11.64 22.21 6.93
N PRO A 284 10.65 23.02 6.48
CA PRO A 284 10.90 24.39 6.05
C PRO A 284 11.48 25.29 7.16
N LYS A 285 11.14 25.02 8.43
CA LYS A 285 11.61 25.82 9.60
C LYS A 285 13.12 25.65 9.84
N TYR A 286 13.71 24.57 9.32
CA TYR A 286 15.12 24.24 9.48
C TYR A 286 15.97 24.57 8.24
N VAL A 287 15.37 25.16 7.20
CA VAL A 287 16.12 25.61 6.02
C VAL A 287 17.04 26.77 6.42
N GLY A 288 18.35 26.60 6.21
CA GLY A 288 19.36 27.59 6.62
C GLY A 288 19.87 27.44 8.06
N ALA A 289 19.33 26.51 8.85
CA ALA A 289 19.89 26.19 10.16
C ALA A 289 21.24 25.48 10.03
N ASP A 290 22.17 25.77 10.95
CA ASP A 290 23.48 25.10 11.01
C ASP A 290 23.36 23.72 11.70
N LEU A 291 22.95 22.72 10.89
CA LEU A 291 22.78 21.34 11.33
C LEU A 291 23.93 20.42 10.86
N GLY A 292 24.95 20.96 10.21
CA GLY A 292 26.01 20.19 9.57
C GLY A 292 25.56 19.48 8.27
N PHE A 293 24.31 19.66 7.84
CA PHE A 293 23.78 19.15 6.56
C PHE A 293 22.70 20.07 6.00
N LYS A 294 22.52 20.04 4.67
CA LYS A 294 21.50 20.83 3.98
C LYS A 294 20.12 20.13 4.11
N VAL A 295 19.14 20.85 4.63
CA VAL A 295 17.76 20.37 4.74
C VAL A 295 17.12 20.25 3.35
N TRP A 296 16.48 19.13 3.10
CA TRP A 296 15.66 18.89 1.93
C TRP A 296 14.19 18.82 2.33
N VAL A 297 13.39 19.76 1.79
CA VAL A 297 11.94 19.82 2.06
C VAL A 297 11.22 18.78 1.20
N THR A 298 10.46 17.92 1.84
CA THR A 298 9.66 16.86 1.21
C THR A 298 8.39 16.58 2.02
N THR A 299 7.49 15.76 1.50
CA THR A 299 6.18 15.49 2.11
C THR A 299 6.25 14.55 3.31
N CYS A 300 7.23 13.63 3.38
CA CYS A 300 7.34 12.60 4.41
C CYS A 300 8.80 12.25 4.71
N ALA A 301 9.04 11.43 5.72
CA ALA A 301 10.37 10.99 6.10
C ALA A 301 10.99 9.95 5.15
N HIS A 302 10.32 9.53 4.10
CA HIS A 302 10.78 8.48 3.17
C HIS A 302 11.29 7.22 3.88
N SER A 303 10.64 6.84 4.97
CA SER A 303 10.87 5.58 5.68
C SER A 303 9.64 5.29 6.53
N LEU A 304 9.04 4.13 6.33
CA LEU A 304 7.83 3.70 7.03
C LEU A 304 7.99 3.78 8.57
N LEU A 305 9.17 3.39 9.07
CA LEU A 305 9.45 3.43 10.51
C LEU A 305 9.64 4.86 11.02
N LEU A 306 10.50 5.64 10.34
CA LEU A 306 10.79 7.01 10.79
C LEU A 306 9.54 7.90 10.66
N ASP A 307 8.78 7.72 9.59
CA ASP A 307 7.53 8.48 9.41
C ASP A 307 6.48 8.09 10.45
N SER A 308 6.34 6.80 10.76
CA SER A 308 5.46 6.34 11.84
C SER A 308 5.85 6.96 13.20
N LEU A 309 7.15 6.96 13.53
CA LEU A 309 7.64 7.55 14.79
C LEU A 309 7.50 9.07 14.82
N LEU A 310 7.77 9.76 13.70
CA LEU A 310 7.63 11.21 13.58
C LEU A 310 6.17 11.65 13.70
N CYS A 311 5.28 10.93 13.00
CA CYS A 311 3.86 11.28 12.94
C CYS A 311 3.07 10.86 14.19
N LEU A 312 3.33 9.66 14.71
CA LEU A 312 2.51 9.02 15.75
C LEU A 312 3.25 8.80 17.06
N GLY A 313 4.56 9.04 17.10
CA GLY A 313 5.40 8.74 18.25
C GLY A 313 5.44 7.24 18.57
N ILE A 314 6.03 6.90 19.70
CA ILE A 314 6.12 5.51 20.17
C ILE A 314 4.72 4.94 20.44
N VAL A 315 3.83 5.70 21.09
CA VAL A 315 2.49 5.22 21.47
C VAL A 315 1.66 4.86 20.24
N GLY A 316 1.58 5.76 19.25
CA GLY A 316 0.82 5.49 18.03
C GLY A 316 1.45 4.40 17.17
N THR A 317 2.78 4.33 17.08
CA THR A 317 3.50 3.25 16.37
C THR A 317 3.20 1.89 17.00
N VAL A 318 3.19 1.77 18.33
CA VAL A 318 2.78 0.54 19.03
C VAL A 318 1.32 0.19 18.72
N CYS A 319 0.42 1.18 18.68
CA CYS A 319 -0.98 0.93 18.28
C CYS A 319 -1.09 0.40 16.85
N VAL A 320 -0.33 0.95 15.89
CA VAL A 320 -0.28 0.48 14.50
C VAL A 320 0.26 -0.95 14.42
N ILE A 321 1.34 -1.27 15.15
CA ILE A 321 1.89 -2.63 15.22
C ILE A 321 0.87 -3.62 15.81
N GLY A 322 0.21 -3.24 16.91
CA GLY A 322 -0.82 -4.07 17.53
C GLY A 322 -2.03 -4.29 16.61
N PHE A 323 -2.45 -3.25 15.88
CA PHE A 323 -3.47 -3.35 14.86
C PHE A 323 -3.04 -4.28 13.72
N ALA A 324 -1.82 -4.12 13.20
CA ALA A 324 -1.25 -4.99 12.18
C ALA A 324 -1.21 -6.44 12.62
N ALA A 325 -0.78 -6.73 13.86
CA ALA A 325 -0.83 -8.08 14.42
C ALA A 325 -2.23 -8.70 14.34
N GLY A 326 -3.27 -7.89 14.58
CA GLY A 326 -4.67 -8.30 14.41
C GLY A 326 -5.04 -8.60 12.94
N LEU A 327 -4.53 -7.81 11.98
CA LEU A 327 -4.72 -8.07 10.55
C LEU A 327 -4.03 -9.36 10.08
N TYR A 328 -2.83 -9.65 10.64
CA TYR A 328 -2.06 -10.85 10.28
C TYR A 328 -2.52 -12.13 10.98
N ALA A 329 -3.29 -12.03 12.06
CA ALA A 329 -3.78 -13.21 12.77
C ALA A 329 -4.50 -14.24 11.87
N PRO A 330 -5.38 -13.85 10.92
CA PRO A 330 -5.95 -14.80 9.95
C PRO A 330 -4.92 -15.42 9.02
N VAL A 331 -3.89 -14.69 8.59
CA VAL A 331 -2.83 -15.18 7.70
C VAL A 331 -2.07 -16.33 8.37
N PHE A 332 -1.62 -16.11 9.61
CA PHE A 332 -0.91 -17.16 10.37
C PHE A 332 -1.81 -18.34 10.71
N LYS A 333 -3.06 -18.09 11.12
CA LYS A 333 -4.03 -19.16 11.40
C LYS A 333 -4.33 -19.99 10.15
N ALA A 334 -4.54 -19.35 8.99
CA ALA A 334 -4.76 -20.04 7.72
C ALA A 334 -3.54 -20.89 7.35
N ARG A 335 -2.33 -20.38 7.58
CA ARG A 335 -1.08 -21.10 7.32
C ARG A 335 -0.94 -22.33 8.23
N LEU A 336 -1.19 -22.20 9.53
CA LEU A 336 -1.16 -23.30 10.51
C LEU A 336 -2.23 -24.35 10.22
N LYS A 337 -3.45 -23.93 9.87
CA LYS A 337 -4.55 -24.86 9.51
C LYS A 337 -4.38 -25.46 8.11
N LYS A 338 -3.28 -25.18 7.40
CA LYS A 338 -3.04 -25.67 6.03
C LYS A 338 -4.22 -25.34 5.09
N CYS A 339 -4.77 -24.11 5.19
CA CYS A 339 -5.66 -23.57 4.19
C CYS A 339 -4.90 -23.34 2.86
N ASP A 340 -5.53 -22.74 1.86
CA ASP A 340 -4.87 -22.48 0.58
C ASP A 340 -3.48 -21.83 0.80
N ARG A 341 -2.42 -22.56 0.38
CA ARG A 341 -1.04 -22.09 0.55
C ARG A 341 -0.75 -20.88 -0.32
N ALA A 342 -1.33 -20.83 -1.52
CA ALA A 342 -1.06 -19.75 -2.46
C ALA A 342 -1.55 -18.40 -1.93
N VAL A 343 -2.75 -18.34 -1.30
CA VAL A 343 -3.28 -17.11 -0.73
C VAL A 343 -2.46 -16.63 0.47
N THR A 344 -2.02 -17.52 1.34
CA THR A 344 -1.13 -17.13 2.46
C THR A 344 0.25 -16.72 1.97
N SER A 345 0.75 -17.32 0.88
CA SER A 345 1.99 -16.91 0.24
C SER A 345 1.88 -15.53 -0.41
N LEU A 346 0.75 -15.22 -1.05
CA LEU A 346 0.46 -13.88 -1.57
C LEU A 346 0.54 -12.82 -0.46
N ALA A 347 -0.18 -13.04 0.64
CA ALA A 347 -0.21 -12.09 1.77
C ALA A 347 1.19 -11.85 2.36
N LEU A 348 1.95 -12.92 2.63
CA LEU A 348 3.29 -12.81 3.20
C LEU A 348 4.29 -12.17 2.21
N SER A 349 4.17 -12.47 0.92
CA SER A 349 5.07 -11.92 -0.12
C SER A 349 4.85 -10.44 -0.34
N ALA A 350 3.60 -10.00 -0.42
CA ALA A 350 3.26 -8.58 -0.49
C ALA A 350 3.78 -7.83 0.75
N THR A 351 3.67 -8.46 1.94
CA THR A 351 4.22 -7.88 3.18
C THR A 351 5.73 -7.69 3.13
N VAL A 352 6.46 -8.74 2.73
CA VAL A 352 7.93 -8.65 2.64
C VAL A 352 8.35 -7.59 1.62
N GLY A 353 7.64 -7.51 0.49
CA GLY A 353 7.85 -6.45 -0.52
C GLY A 353 7.65 -5.06 0.07
N VAL A 354 6.51 -4.81 0.71
CA VAL A 354 6.19 -3.52 1.35
C VAL A 354 7.20 -3.15 2.44
N LEU A 355 7.62 -4.09 3.27
CA LEU A 355 8.61 -3.82 4.30
C LEU A 355 9.98 -3.46 3.71
N ALA A 356 10.40 -4.15 2.64
CA ALA A 356 11.64 -3.82 1.94
C ALA A 356 11.57 -2.44 1.28
N HIS A 357 10.45 -2.10 0.60
CA HIS A 357 10.22 -0.76 0.05
C HIS A 357 10.16 0.30 1.17
N GLY A 358 9.47 -0.02 2.26
CA GLY A 358 9.24 0.86 3.41
C GLY A 358 10.49 1.28 4.18
N ILE A 359 11.66 0.66 3.93
CA ILE A 359 12.94 1.15 4.44
C ILE A 359 13.26 2.52 3.83
N PHE A 360 12.94 2.70 2.54
CA PHE A 360 13.38 3.85 1.74
C PHE A 360 12.25 4.75 1.25
N ASP A 361 10.99 4.33 1.35
CA ASP A 361 9.84 5.14 0.97
C ASP A 361 8.55 4.64 1.63
N GLU A 362 7.54 5.50 1.70
CA GLU A 362 6.26 5.22 2.32
C GLU A 362 5.15 5.21 1.27
N THR A 363 4.74 4.04 0.83
CA THR A 363 3.68 3.89 -0.17
C THR A 363 2.38 3.34 0.40
N ILE A 364 2.47 2.56 1.50
CA ILE A 364 1.34 1.80 2.04
C ILE A 364 0.32 2.64 2.82
N THR A 365 0.65 3.86 3.20
CA THR A 365 -0.26 4.78 3.90
C THR A 365 -1.19 5.52 2.93
N TRP A 366 -0.88 5.49 1.65
CA TRP A 366 -1.75 6.10 0.64
C TRP A 366 -3.00 5.25 0.38
N PRO A 367 -4.21 5.86 0.41
CA PRO A 367 -5.48 5.12 0.42
C PRO A 367 -5.62 4.07 -0.67
N ALA A 368 -5.32 4.41 -1.92
CA ALA A 368 -5.46 3.48 -3.05
C ALA A 368 -4.54 2.25 -2.91
N VAL A 369 -3.30 2.46 -2.48
CA VAL A 369 -2.31 1.38 -2.27
C VAL A 369 -2.68 0.55 -1.04
N ALA A 370 -3.03 1.22 0.07
CA ALA A 370 -3.47 0.59 1.32
C ALA A 370 -4.66 -0.36 1.10
N VAL A 371 -5.64 0.08 0.33
CA VAL A 371 -6.85 -0.72 0.05
C VAL A 371 -6.52 -1.99 -0.70
N ILE A 372 -5.66 -1.95 -1.73
CA ILE A 372 -5.22 -3.16 -2.44
C ILE A 372 -4.47 -4.11 -1.49
N PHE A 373 -3.60 -3.57 -0.65
CA PHE A 373 -2.88 -4.37 0.35
C PHE A 373 -3.82 -5.03 1.37
N PHE A 374 -4.84 -4.30 1.84
CA PHE A 374 -5.84 -4.87 2.75
C PHE A 374 -6.63 -6.00 2.09
N PHE A 375 -6.95 -5.92 0.81
CA PHE A 375 -7.58 -7.00 0.07
C PHE A 375 -6.68 -8.24 0.05
N ILE A 376 -5.39 -8.07 -0.22
CA ILE A 376 -4.42 -9.17 -0.23
C ILE A 376 -4.37 -9.87 1.14
N LEU A 377 -4.28 -9.12 2.24
CA LEU A 377 -4.27 -9.68 3.59
C LEU A 377 -5.59 -10.39 3.93
N ALA A 378 -6.70 -9.79 3.54
CA ALA A 378 -8.04 -10.31 3.84
C ALA A 378 -8.36 -11.62 3.12
N GLY A 379 -7.70 -11.91 1.99
CA GLY A 379 -7.84 -13.19 1.30
C GLY A 379 -7.62 -14.39 2.23
N SER A 380 -6.62 -14.32 3.10
CA SER A 380 -6.37 -15.39 4.09
C SER A 380 -7.53 -15.58 5.08
N ALA A 381 -8.22 -14.49 5.44
CA ALA A 381 -9.41 -14.57 6.30
C ALA A 381 -10.60 -15.22 5.58
N ALA A 382 -10.76 -14.95 4.27
CA ALA A 382 -11.78 -15.57 3.45
C ALA A 382 -11.65 -17.11 3.42
N TYR A 383 -10.45 -17.60 3.07
CA TYR A 383 -10.17 -19.05 3.02
C TYR A 383 -10.17 -19.73 4.38
N LEU A 384 -9.85 -19.02 5.46
CA LEU A 384 -9.95 -19.54 6.81
C LEU A 384 -11.41 -19.76 7.24
N LYS A 385 -12.32 -18.88 6.83
CA LYS A 385 -13.77 -19.03 7.13
C LYS A 385 -14.41 -20.19 6.37
N GLU A 386 -14.02 -20.39 5.11
CA GLU A 386 -14.54 -21.49 4.28
C GLU A 386 -14.14 -22.87 4.85
N LYS A 387 -13.01 -22.95 5.54
CA LYS A 387 -12.50 -24.19 6.12
C LYS A 387 -13.09 -24.53 7.51
N ASN A 388 -13.64 -23.53 8.21
CA ASN A 388 -14.25 -23.72 9.54
C ASN A 388 -15.75 -24.03 9.42
#